data_92140bde7e6ce400a64b7d2aaae4c86a
#
_entry.id   92140bde7e6ce400a64b7d2aaae4c86a
#
_cell.length_a   1.000
_cell.length_b   1.000
_cell.length_c   1.000
_cell.angle_alpha   90.00
_cell.angle_beta   90.00
_cell.angle_gamma   90.00
#
_symmetry.space_group_name_H-M   'P 1'
#
loop_
_entity.id
_entity.type
_entity.pdbx_description
1 polymer ?
#
loop_
_entity_poly.entity_id
_entity_poly.type
_entity_poly.pdbx_seq_one_letter_code
_entity_poly.pdbx_strand_id
1 'polypeptide(L)'
;MGSLLLFLAGILPATPPEIARPIPLRLEAGEEFLYHSVYTQESDRPGTRVTRLLDTYVLILETSPKGTQAAIMTEMRVDGKPGAEAVPVVRLELARIDPFGRVTLESTSTLPHVPIDGPPTLDVLPFIELPAALPDPGRPWNSADNDGGMIAWRMLVAEKYGDYRCIKLKGEQSSGDWNLAGRTVWKRNQTAWMSLAYGFVVHLERATDWRTESGELWKSSLVADLTSMPLTNTMEEFKERRHEILESIRFAKELAELMKPRGEPDFRGYDNLLQRIDRYISRSTPYAAAIQCLRRKTEQARNGERPPEPLVVRTGMDPAKPIEDGETAPDFVASNFAGGAALKINQLRGRPVVLVFFKPSSRLATPVLKYVQATMSPYGGRVHVIAMAVENDSTAIAKLRSELKLQFPIYDGQAALAMFAGHSTPRTIVLDKTGTVDLILHGWNGEFPELIHKELIKLVE
;
A
#
# COMPACT_ATOMS: atom_id res chain seq x y z
N MET A 1 -22.97 69.53 -22.74
CA MET A 1 -21.80 68.64 -22.97
C MET A 1 -21.29 68.18 -21.62
N GLY A 2 -21.75 67.02 -21.17
CA GLY A 2 -21.35 66.40 -19.88
C GLY A 2 -20.51 65.16 -20.15
N SER A 3 -19.25 65.20 -19.71
CA SER A 3 -18.34 64.05 -19.79
C SER A 3 -18.66 63.05 -18.69
N LEU A 4 -19.02 61.84 -19.10
CA LEU A 4 -19.22 60.67 -18.25
C LEU A 4 -17.86 60.00 -18.04
N LEU A 5 -17.28 60.12 -16.85
CA LEU A 5 -16.07 59.36 -16.44
C LEU A 5 -16.52 57.98 -15.97
N LEU A 6 -16.27 56.95 -16.74
CA LEU A 6 -16.37 55.55 -16.35
C LEU A 6 -15.16 55.17 -15.45
N PHE A 7 -15.44 54.94 -14.18
CA PHE A 7 -14.48 54.26 -13.28
C PHE A 7 -14.49 52.77 -13.57
N LEU A 8 -13.45 52.26 -14.27
CA LEU A 8 -13.11 50.85 -14.31
C LEU A 8 -12.46 50.47 -12.98
N ALA A 9 -13.25 49.90 -12.07
CA ALA A 9 -12.73 49.22 -10.88
C ALA A 9 -12.01 47.95 -11.34
N GLY A 10 -10.70 48.01 -11.42
CA GLY A 10 -9.87 46.84 -11.67
C GLY A 10 -10.05 45.83 -10.54
N ILE A 11 -10.63 44.68 -10.83
CA ILE A 11 -10.62 43.51 -9.96
C ILE A 11 -9.19 43.03 -9.95
N LEU A 12 -8.43 43.40 -8.91
CA LEU A 12 -7.12 42.78 -8.64
C LEU A 12 -7.38 41.31 -8.38
N PRO A 13 -6.65 40.39 -9.07
CA PRO A 13 -6.73 38.98 -8.76
C PRO A 13 -6.31 38.81 -7.30
N ALA A 14 -7.18 38.19 -6.50
CA ALA A 14 -6.84 37.83 -5.13
C ALA A 14 -5.58 36.99 -5.15
N THR A 15 -4.52 37.49 -4.52
CA THR A 15 -3.28 36.74 -4.33
C THR A 15 -3.61 35.40 -3.66
N PRO A 16 -3.23 34.25 -4.23
CA PRO A 16 -3.45 32.99 -3.56
C PRO A 16 -2.79 33.04 -2.17
N PRO A 17 -3.44 32.56 -1.13
CA PRO A 17 -2.85 32.58 0.19
C PRO A 17 -1.55 31.81 0.17
N GLU A 18 -0.51 32.42 0.69
CA GLU A 18 0.84 31.87 0.86
C GLU A 18 0.76 30.61 1.76
N ILE A 19 0.64 29.43 1.14
CA ILE A 19 0.69 28.14 1.82
C ILE A 19 2.18 27.71 1.87
N ALA A 20 3.00 28.52 2.50
CA ALA A 20 4.44 28.32 2.57
C ALA A 20 4.91 27.54 3.81
N ARG A 21 4.00 26.86 4.53
CA ARG A 21 4.36 26.11 5.74
C ARG A 21 3.94 24.65 5.63
N PRO A 22 4.75 23.70 6.19
CA PRO A 22 4.29 22.32 6.31
C PRO A 22 2.95 22.34 7.06
N ILE A 23 1.96 21.61 6.53
CA ILE A 23 0.68 21.43 7.22
C ILE A 23 0.98 20.53 8.44
N PRO A 24 0.77 21.01 9.67
CA PRO A 24 1.08 20.21 10.84
C PRO A 24 0.06 19.10 10.97
N LEU A 25 0.52 17.87 11.03
CA LEU A 25 -0.33 16.76 11.47
C LEU A 25 -0.45 16.84 12.99
N ARG A 26 -1.64 17.24 13.46
CA ARG A 26 -1.94 17.37 14.89
C ARG A 26 -2.83 16.23 15.32
N LEU A 27 -2.26 15.31 16.07
CA LEU A 27 -2.94 14.14 16.61
C LEU A 27 -2.63 14.05 18.11
N GLU A 28 -3.65 13.84 18.91
CA GLU A 28 -3.51 13.68 20.36
C GLU A 28 -4.00 12.28 20.79
N ALA A 29 -3.34 11.70 21.79
CA ALA A 29 -3.77 10.40 22.33
C ALA A 29 -5.18 10.50 22.90
N GLY A 30 -6.06 9.56 22.55
CA GLY A 30 -7.47 9.57 22.92
C GLY A 30 -8.39 10.24 21.88
N GLU A 31 -7.85 10.87 20.85
CA GLU A 31 -8.67 11.33 19.71
C GLU A 31 -9.16 10.14 18.89
N GLU A 32 -10.42 10.20 18.48
CA GLU A 32 -11.06 9.21 17.65
C GLU A 32 -11.71 9.86 16.43
N PHE A 33 -11.41 9.31 15.25
CA PHE A 33 -11.98 9.72 13.98
C PHE A 33 -12.97 8.67 13.52
N LEU A 34 -14.11 9.10 12.99
CA LEU A 34 -15.07 8.23 12.35
C LEU A 34 -15.32 8.70 10.92
N TYR A 35 -15.08 7.81 9.95
CA TYR A 35 -15.38 8.02 8.54
C TYR A 35 -16.52 7.10 8.13
N HIS A 36 -17.53 7.69 7.47
CA HIS A 36 -18.50 6.94 6.70
C HIS A 36 -18.09 6.91 5.24
N SER A 37 -18.11 5.72 4.67
CA SER A 37 -17.73 5.55 3.27
C SER A 37 -18.75 4.71 2.53
N VAL A 38 -18.98 5.09 1.27
CA VAL A 38 -19.77 4.33 0.32
C VAL A 38 -18.83 3.80 -0.76
N TYR A 39 -18.73 2.50 -0.86
CA TYR A 39 -17.98 1.81 -1.89
C TYR A 39 -18.93 1.15 -2.88
N THR A 40 -18.75 1.44 -4.17
CA THR A 40 -19.52 0.82 -5.24
C THR A 40 -18.58 0.16 -6.22
N GLN A 41 -18.90 -1.07 -6.64
CA GLN A 41 -18.14 -1.84 -7.61
C GLN A 41 -19.09 -2.39 -8.67
N GLU A 42 -18.66 -2.33 -9.95
CA GLU A 42 -19.43 -2.88 -11.08
C GLU A 42 -18.49 -3.35 -12.19
N SER A 43 -18.91 -4.35 -12.96
CA SER A 43 -18.23 -4.73 -14.20
C SER A 43 -19.02 -4.26 -15.41
N ASP A 44 -18.46 -4.45 -16.60
CA ASP A 44 -19.12 -4.21 -17.88
C ASP A 44 -20.32 -5.14 -18.13
N ARG A 45 -20.54 -6.14 -17.26
CA ARG A 45 -21.70 -7.04 -17.32
C ARG A 45 -22.89 -6.48 -16.55
N PRO A 46 -24.10 -6.53 -17.10
CA PRO A 46 -25.29 -6.08 -16.40
C PRO A 46 -25.52 -6.83 -15.08
N GLY A 47 -25.98 -6.12 -14.06
CA GLY A 47 -26.36 -6.72 -12.76
C GLY A 47 -25.19 -7.05 -11.82
N THR A 48 -23.98 -6.62 -12.13
CA THR A 48 -22.79 -6.86 -11.28
C THR A 48 -22.58 -5.80 -10.21
N ARG A 49 -23.37 -4.73 -10.19
CA ARG A 49 -23.20 -3.64 -9.26
C ARG A 49 -23.42 -4.07 -7.81
N VAL A 50 -22.44 -3.82 -6.97
CA VAL A 50 -22.48 -4.08 -5.53
C VAL A 50 -22.12 -2.79 -4.81
N THR A 51 -22.94 -2.40 -3.82
CA THR A 51 -22.66 -1.28 -2.93
C THR A 51 -22.34 -1.81 -1.52
N ARG A 52 -21.33 -1.23 -0.89
CA ARG A 52 -20.93 -1.54 0.49
C ARG A 52 -20.83 -0.26 1.27
N LEU A 53 -21.27 -0.32 2.50
CA LEU A 53 -21.12 0.76 3.48
C LEU A 53 -19.96 0.41 4.41
N LEU A 54 -19.08 1.36 4.64
CA LEU A 54 -17.90 1.17 5.49
C LEU A 54 -17.88 2.24 6.56
N ASP A 55 -17.72 1.80 7.80
CA ASP A 55 -17.45 2.66 8.94
C ASP A 55 -16.00 2.44 9.37
N THR A 56 -15.16 3.47 9.29
CA THR A 56 -13.75 3.38 9.66
C THR A 56 -13.50 4.24 10.90
N TYR A 57 -13.12 3.56 11.98
CA TYR A 57 -12.74 4.15 13.26
C TYR A 57 -11.21 4.22 13.34
N VAL A 58 -10.67 5.38 13.69
CA VAL A 58 -9.24 5.57 13.94
C VAL A 58 -9.05 6.15 15.33
N LEU A 59 -8.55 5.36 16.26
CA LEU A 59 -8.23 5.79 17.62
C LEU A 59 -6.73 6.04 17.74
N ILE A 60 -6.36 7.24 18.16
CA ILE A 60 -4.97 7.58 18.46
C ILE A 60 -4.60 7.02 19.84
N LEU A 61 -3.68 6.05 19.85
CA LEU A 61 -3.28 5.32 21.05
C LEU A 61 -2.15 6.00 21.82
N GLU A 62 -1.18 6.54 21.08
CA GLU A 62 0.01 7.17 21.66
C GLU A 62 0.61 8.16 20.65
N THR A 63 1.11 9.28 21.18
CA THR A 63 1.79 10.30 20.37
C THR A 63 3.18 10.57 20.93
N SER A 64 4.17 10.60 20.06
CA SER A 64 5.56 10.87 20.40
C SER A 64 6.24 11.68 19.30
N PRO A 65 7.41 12.30 19.57
CA PRO A 65 8.19 12.98 18.51
C PRO A 65 8.62 12.08 17.35
N LYS A 66 8.60 10.75 17.55
CA LYS A 66 8.98 9.75 16.52
C LYS A 66 7.79 9.29 15.68
N GLY A 67 6.59 9.70 16.01
CA GLY A 67 5.34 9.35 15.34
C GLY A 67 4.23 9.00 16.32
N THR A 68 3.09 8.69 15.76
CA THR A 68 1.84 8.42 16.45
C THR A 68 1.46 6.96 16.20
N GLN A 69 1.05 6.25 17.24
CA GLN A 69 0.45 4.92 17.13
C GLN A 69 -1.06 5.08 17.11
N ALA A 70 -1.71 4.40 16.16
CA ALA A 70 -3.16 4.39 16.02
C ALA A 70 -3.70 2.97 15.84
N ALA A 71 -4.93 2.75 16.26
CA ALA A 71 -5.72 1.58 15.87
C ALA A 71 -6.70 2.00 14.79
N ILE A 72 -6.75 1.23 13.70
CA ILE A 72 -7.64 1.47 12.57
C ILE A 72 -8.56 0.27 12.47
N MET A 73 -9.86 0.49 12.63
CA MET A 73 -10.87 -0.53 12.47
C MET A 73 -11.84 -0.13 11.37
N THR A 74 -12.03 -1.00 10.39
CA THR A 74 -13.04 -0.83 9.34
C THR A 74 -14.10 -1.92 9.47
N GLU A 75 -15.34 -1.50 9.57
CA GLU A 75 -16.52 -2.34 9.57
C GLU A 75 -17.22 -2.21 8.21
N MET A 76 -17.48 -3.32 7.53
CA MET A 76 -18.12 -3.34 6.22
C MET A 76 -19.46 -4.06 6.26
N ARG A 77 -20.46 -3.46 5.65
CA ARG A 77 -21.80 -4.03 5.42
C ARG A 77 -22.15 -3.98 3.94
N VAL A 78 -22.81 -5.00 3.44
CA VAL A 78 -23.34 -5.02 2.06
C VAL A 78 -24.70 -4.37 2.06
N ASP A 79 -24.90 -3.36 1.24
CA ASP A 79 -26.18 -2.68 1.08
C ASP A 79 -27.20 -3.57 0.36
N GLY A 80 -28.47 -3.51 0.78
CA GLY A 80 -29.59 -4.10 0.06
C GLY A 80 -29.85 -5.60 0.24
N LYS A 81 -29.30 -6.29 1.25
CA LYS A 81 -29.74 -7.64 1.66
C LYS A 81 -30.64 -7.56 2.90
N PRO A 82 -31.98 -7.47 2.74
CA PRO A 82 -32.87 -7.57 3.87
C PRO A 82 -32.86 -8.99 4.43
N GLY A 83 -32.78 -9.14 5.75
CA GLY A 83 -33.06 -10.38 6.48
C GLY A 83 -31.86 -11.25 6.84
N ALA A 84 -30.64 -10.97 6.41
CA ALA A 84 -29.48 -11.44 7.13
C ALA A 84 -29.06 -10.30 8.09
N GLU A 85 -29.07 -10.55 9.38
CA GLU A 85 -28.12 -9.90 10.27
C GLU A 85 -26.74 -10.31 9.78
N ALA A 86 -26.31 -9.70 8.69
CA ALA A 86 -24.99 -9.93 8.15
C ALA A 86 -24.03 -9.35 9.18
N VAL A 87 -23.51 -10.25 10.03
CA VAL A 87 -22.46 -9.86 10.97
C VAL A 87 -21.40 -9.15 10.16
N PRO A 88 -21.11 -7.90 10.49
CA PRO A 88 -20.22 -7.08 9.67
C PRO A 88 -18.86 -7.77 9.51
N VAL A 89 -18.24 -7.59 8.37
CA VAL A 89 -16.84 -7.96 8.20
C VAL A 89 -16.01 -6.85 8.82
N VAL A 90 -15.14 -7.22 9.74
CA VAL A 90 -14.33 -6.26 10.50
C VAL A 90 -12.86 -6.50 10.21
N ARG A 91 -12.14 -5.43 9.94
CA ARG A 91 -10.68 -5.36 9.88
C ARG A 91 -10.21 -4.45 11.01
N LEU A 92 -9.21 -4.90 11.78
CA LEU A 92 -8.61 -4.12 12.86
C LEU A 92 -7.08 -4.26 12.77
N GLU A 93 -6.39 -3.14 12.76
CA GLU A 93 -4.93 -3.07 12.62
C GLU A 93 -4.33 -2.00 13.52
N LEU A 94 -3.09 -2.23 13.96
CA LEU A 94 -2.26 -1.19 14.55
C LEU A 94 -1.40 -0.57 13.47
N ALA A 95 -1.34 0.75 13.47
CA ALA A 95 -0.59 1.53 12.53
C ALA A 95 0.32 2.53 13.26
N ARG A 96 1.45 2.81 12.65
CA ARG A 96 2.31 3.94 13.02
C ARG A 96 2.22 5.01 11.96
N ILE A 97 1.99 6.24 12.38
CA ILE A 97 1.87 7.42 11.54
C ILE A 97 3.07 8.31 11.85
N ASP A 98 3.89 8.60 10.85
CA ASP A 98 5.01 9.50 11.02
C ASP A 98 4.57 10.98 11.02
N PRO A 99 5.45 11.93 11.35
CA PRO A 99 5.10 13.35 11.37
C PRO A 99 4.68 13.94 10.02
N PHE A 100 4.91 13.23 8.92
CA PHE A 100 4.53 13.64 7.57
C PHE A 100 3.22 12.99 7.09
N GLY A 101 2.60 12.14 7.93
CA GLY A 101 1.35 11.44 7.62
C GLY A 101 1.55 10.07 6.93
N ARG A 102 2.78 9.60 6.79
CA ARG A 102 3.03 8.25 6.28
C ARG A 102 2.61 7.21 7.30
N VAL A 103 1.79 6.28 6.86
CA VAL A 103 1.28 5.18 7.69
C VAL A 103 2.06 3.91 7.42
N THR A 104 2.42 3.22 8.47
CA THR A 104 3.06 1.91 8.43
C THR A 104 2.30 0.96 9.34
N LEU A 105 1.90 -0.21 8.85
CA LEU A 105 1.27 -1.23 9.69
C LEU A 105 2.28 -1.87 10.63
N GLU A 106 1.93 -1.96 11.92
CA GLU A 106 2.76 -2.62 12.93
C GLU A 106 2.40 -4.09 13.11
N SER A 107 1.17 -4.45 12.84
CA SER A 107 0.73 -5.85 12.90
C SER A 107 -0.26 -6.12 11.79
N THR A 108 -0.03 -7.20 11.06
CA THR A 108 -1.05 -7.75 10.20
C THR A 108 -2.11 -8.38 11.09
N SER A 109 -3.28 -7.78 11.13
CA SER A 109 -4.46 -8.43 11.71
C SER A 109 -4.80 -9.66 10.86
N THR A 110 -5.01 -10.77 11.52
CA THR A 110 -5.52 -12.00 10.88
C THR A 110 -7.03 -11.95 10.64
N LEU A 111 -7.67 -10.83 10.95
CA LEU A 111 -9.03 -10.57 10.54
C LEU A 111 -9.08 -10.51 9.01
N PRO A 112 -10.18 -10.98 8.37
CA PRO A 112 -10.25 -11.02 6.93
C PRO A 112 -10.00 -9.63 6.38
N HIS A 113 -9.15 -9.56 5.35
CA HIS A 113 -9.10 -8.37 4.55
C HIS A 113 -10.50 -8.06 4.05
N VAL A 114 -10.91 -6.82 4.20
CA VAL A 114 -12.02 -6.27 3.45
C VAL A 114 -11.41 -5.84 2.12
N PRO A 115 -11.59 -6.60 1.03
CA PRO A 115 -11.07 -6.18 -0.26
C PRO A 115 -11.92 -5.00 -0.68
N ILE A 116 -11.34 -3.81 -0.64
CA ILE A 116 -12.08 -2.63 -1.03
C ILE A 116 -11.94 -2.41 -2.51
N ASP A 117 -10.78 -2.40 -3.06
CA ASP A 117 -10.51 -2.36 -4.51
C ASP A 117 -9.03 -2.59 -4.82
N GLY A 118 -8.73 -3.11 -5.99
CA GLY A 118 -7.34 -3.25 -6.44
C GLY A 118 -6.46 -4.08 -5.51
N PRO A 119 -5.16 -3.88 -5.53
CA PRO A 119 -4.27 -4.51 -4.56
C PRO A 119 -4.71 -4.12 -3.15
N PRO A 120 -4.54 -5.01 -2.14
CA PRO A 120 -4.96 -4.77 -0.77
C PRO A 120 -4.17 -3.60 -0.18
N THR A 121 -4.54 -2.39 -0.56
CA THR A 121 -4.07 -1.17 0.07
C THR A 121 -4.86 -0.95 1.33
N LEU A 122 -4.18 -0.59 2.39
CA LEU A 122 -4.84 0.01 3.54
C LEU A 122 -5.51 1.27 3.06
N ASP A 123 -6.82 1.29 3.21
CA ASP A 123 -7.54 2.54 3.11
C ASP A 123 -7.30 3.35 4.37
N VAL A 124 -6.16 4.00 4.40
CA VAL A 124 -5.82 4.93 5.47
C VAL A 124 -6.42 6.27 5.08
N LEU A 125 -7.73 6.31 5.15
CA LEU A 125 -8.53 7.47 4.75
C LEU A 125 -8.07 8.79 5.39
N PRO A 126 -7.67 8.82 6.69
CA PRO A 126 -7.32 10.08 7.34
C PRO A 126 -6.01 10.70 6.93
N PHE A 127 -5.08 9.93 6.34
CA PHE A 127 -3.70 10.35 6.25
C PHE A 127 -3.15 10.24 4.84
N ILE A 128 -2.49 11.30 4.39
CA ILE A 128 -1.73 11.34 3.15
C ILE A 128 -0.32 11.82 3.49
N GLU A 129 0.69 11.08 3.04
CA GLU A 129 2.09 11.48 3.22
C GLU A 129 2.37 12.77 2.47
N LEU A 130 2.70 13.81 3.20
CA LEU A 130 3.07 15.11 2.67
C LEU A 130 4.60 15.25 2.59
N PRO A 131 5.14 15.97 1.61
CA PRO A 131 6.54 16.33 1.60
C PRO A 131 6.85 17.32 2.73
N ALA A 132 8.13 17.37 3.17
CA ALA A 132 8.59 18.28 4.21
C ALA A 132 8.32 19.76 3.90
N ALA A 133 8.28 20.12 2.61
CA ALA A 133 7.81 21.41 2.11
C ALA A 133 6.81 21.15 1.00
N LEU A 134 5.62 21.73 1.10
CA LEU A 134 4.61 21.62 0.04
C LEU A 134 5.15 22.25 -1.25
N PRO A 135 5.06 21.54 -2.37
CA PRO A 135 5.44 22.09 -3.66
C PRO A 135 4.45 23.17 -4.11
N ASP A 136 4.85 23.97 -5.07
CA ASP A 136 3.95 24.91 -5.72
C ASP A 136 2.71 24.21 -6.31
N PRO A 137 1.56 24.91 -6.39
CA PRO A 137 0.35 24.36 -7.00
C PRO A 137 0.64 23.74 -8.39
N GLY A 138 0.14 22.53 -8.59
CA GLY A 138 0.32 21.77 -9.83
C GLY A 138 1.63 20.97 -9.92
N ARG A 139 2.65 21.26 -9.12
CA ARG A 139 3.88 20.47 -9.09
C ARG A 139 3.63 19.13 -8.35
N PRO A 140 3.94 17.99 -8.97
CA PRO A 140 3.69 16.69 -8.35
C PRO A 140 4.75 16.34 -7.31
N TRP A 141 4.34 15.55 -6.31
CA TRP A 141 5.24 14.78 -5.43
C TRP A 141 4.77 13.34 -5.37
N ASN A 142 5.65 12.45 -4.98
CA ASN A 142 5.32 11.04 -4.84
C ASN A 142 5.28 10.65 -3.36
N SER A 143 4.29 9.85 -2.98
CA SER A 143 4.26 9.11 -1.73
C SER A 143 4.21 7.61 -2.02
N ALA A 144 4.75 6.81 -1.10
CA ALA A 144 4.58 5.37 -1.18
C ALA A 144 3.24 4.97 -0.54
N ASP A 145 2.50 4.06 -1.19
CA ASP A 145 1.45 3.33 -0.50
C ASP A 145 2.05 2.20 0.36
N ASN A 146 1.20 1.53 1.13
CA ASN A 146 1.66 0.47 2.05
C ASN A 146 2.15 -0.79 1.34
N ASP A 147 1.81 -0.97 0.07
CA ASP A 147 2.22 -2.10 -0.76
C ASP A 147 3.46 -1.77 -1.61
N GLY A 148 4.08 -0.60 -1.37
CA GLY A 148 5.26 -0.13 -2.09
C GLY A 148 4.94 0.49 -3.45
N GLY A 149 3.67 0.63 -3.82
CA GLY A 149 3.23 1.39 -4.98
C GLY A 149 3.46 2.88 -4.77
N MET A 150 3.58 3.62 -5.87
CA MET A 150 3.79 5.07 -5.82
C MET A 150 2.52 5.80 -6.24
N ILE A 151 2.13 6.77 -5.42
CA ILE A 151 1.03 7.68 -5.73
C ILE A 151 1.63 9.03 -6.10
N ALA A 152 1.31 9.51 -7.29
CA ALA A 152 1.69 10.86 -7.73
C ALA A 152 0.61 11.87 -7.28
N TRP A 153 0.94 12.68 -6.31
CA TRP A 153 0.05 13.71 -5.79
C TRP A 153 0.32 15.08 -6.41
N ARG A 154 -0.72 15.90 -6.50
CA ARG A 154 -0.65 17.32 -6.86
C ARG A 154 -1.57 18.13 -5.97
N MET A 155 -1.07 19.24 -5.51
CA MET A 155 -1.90 20.27 -4.88
C MET A 155 -2.66 21.04 -5.96
N LEU A 156 -3.97 21.17 -5.82
CA LEU A 156 -4.81 21.94 -6.76
C LEU A 156 -5.07 23.33 -6.22
N VAL A 157 -5.99 23.46 -5.27
CA VAL A 157 -6.49 24.73 -4.77
C VAL A 157 -6.85 24.60 -3.28
N ALA A 158 -6.78 25.70 -2.55
CA ALA A 158 -7.35 25.77 -1.22
C ALA A 158 -8.83 26.18 -1.34
N GLU A 159 -9.72 25.37 -0.77
CA GLU A 159 -11.16 25.62 -0.78
C GLU A 159 -11.80 25.21 0.56
N LYS A 160 -13.05 25.57 0.76
CA LYS A 160 -13.81 25.15 1.93
C LYS A 160 -14.55 23.85 1.62
N TYR A 161 -14.44 22.85 2.52
CA TYR A 161 -15.25 21.64 2.50
C TYR A 161 -15.97 21.49 3.84
N GLY A 162 -17.30 21.56 3.84
CA GLY A 162 -18.06 21.68 5.08
C GLY A 162 -17.60 22.89 5.90
N ASP A 163 -17.24 22.67 7.14
CA ASP A 163 -16.70 23.70 8.04
C ASP A 163 -15.19 23.83 8.01
N TYR A 164 -14.51 22.97 7.23
CA TYR A 164 -13.06 22.93 7.18
C TYR A 164 -12.52 23.81 6.04
N ARG A 165 -11.44 24.53 6.33
CA ARG A 165 -10.59 25.12 5.30
C ARG A 165 -9.60 24.04 4.86
N CYS A 166 -9.70 23.60 3.62
CA CYS A 166 -8.96 22.47 3.08
C CYS A 166 -8.04 22.87 1.95
N ILE A 167 -7.03 22.04 1.75
CA ILE A 167 -6.30 21.94 0.49
C ILE A 167 -6.86 20.75 -0.28
N LYS A 168 -7.16 20.98 -1.56
CA LYS A 168 -7.59 19.92 -2.47
C LYS A 168 -6.38 19.28 -3.12
N LEU A 169 -6.25 17.97 -2.96
CA LEU A 169 -5.18 17.16 -3.50
C LEU A 169 -5.73 16.20 -4.54
N LYS A 170 -4.98 15.99 -5.63
CA LYS A 170 -5.28 14.97 -6.63
C LYS A 170 -4.16 13.94 -6.65
N GLY A 171 -4.49 12.67 -6.48
CA GLY A 171 -3.58 11.53 -6.51
C GLY A 171 -3.86 10.64 -7.72
N GLU A 172 -2.80 10.18 -8.39
CA GLU A 172 -2.87 9.28 -9.54
C GLU A 172 -1.93 8.10 -9.30
N GLN A 173 -2.41 6.89 -9.59
CA GLN A 173 -1.65 5.66 -9.43
C GLN A 173 -2.05 4.65 -10.49
N SER A 174 -1.12 3.81 -10.94
CA SER A 174 -1.42 2.74 -11.88
C SER A 174 -0.46 1.57 -11.71
N SER A 175 -0.90 0.37 -12.11
CA SER A 175 -0.09 -0.85 -12.07
C SER A 175 0.85 -1.01 -13.28
N GLY A 176 0.90 -0.03 -14.18
CA GLY A 176 1.71 -0.08 -15.40
C GLY A 176 0.91 0.24 -16.66
N ASP A 177 1.34 -0.31 -17.82
CA ASP A 177 0.68 -0.04 -19.10
C ASP A 177 -0.72 -0.67 -19.13
N TRP A 178 -1.74 0.18 -19.25
CA TRP A 178 -3.13 -0.22 -19.38
C TRP A 178 -3.41 -1.15 -20.56
N ASN A 179 -2.60 -1.09 -21.62
CA ASN A 179 -2.81 -1.82 -22.86
C ASN A 179 -2.20 -3.23 -22.85
N LEU A 180 -1.48 -3.62 -21.78
CA LEU A 180 -0.92 -4.96 -21.67
C LEU A 180 -2.04 -6.01 -21.58
N ALA A 181 -2.11 -6.89 -22.59
CA ALA A 181 -3.02 -8.02 -22.58
C ALA A 181 -2.50 -9.17 -21.72
N GLY A 182 -3.40 -10.01 -21.18
CA GLY A 182 -3.05 -11.20 -20.42
C GLY A 182 -2.57 -10.93 -19.00
N ARG A 183 -2.79 -9.72 -18.48
CA ARG A 183 -2.50 -9.33 -17.10
C ARG A 183 -3.62 -8.49 -16.54
N THR A 184 -3.82 -8.59 -15.24
CA THR A 184 -4.65 -7.62 -14.53
C THR A 184 -3.87 -6.30 -14.44
N VAL A 185 -4.48 -5.25 -14.96
CA VAL A 185 -3.96 -3.88 -14.89
C VAL A 185 -5.01 -2.97 -14.29
N TRP A 186 -4.57 -1.96 -13.57
CA TRP A 186 -5.48 -1.02 -12.93
C TRP A 186 -4.91 0.40 -12.94
N LYS A 187 -5.81 1.36 -12.85
CA LYS A 187 -5.49 2.77 -12.65
C LYS A 187 -6.45 3.34 -11.61
N ARG A 188 -5.92 4.17 -10.74
CA ARG A 188 -6.65 4.79 -9.64
C ARG A 188 -6.46 6.29 -9.69
N ASN A 189 -7.56 7.02 -9.61
CA ASN A 189 -7.59 8.44 -9.44
C ASN A 189 -8.27 8.76 -8.11
N GLN A 190 -7.71 9.67 -7.35
CA GLN A 190 -8.31 10.07 -6.09
C GLN A 190 -8.21 11.58 -5.90
N THR A 191 -9.22 12.13 -5.24
CA THR A 191 -9.26 13.53 -4.85
C THR A 191 -9.51 13.59 -3.35
N ALA A 192 -8.66 14.29 -2.62
CA ALA A 192 -8.76 14.41 -1.18
C ALA A 192 -8.83 15.88 -0.75
N TRP A 193 -9.64 16.16 0.24
CA TRP A 193 -9.69 17.43 0.92
C TRP A 193 -9.06 17.29 2.29
N MET A 194 -7.88 17.87 2.43
CA MET A 194 -7.10 17.80 3.67
C MET A 194 -7.23 19.10 4.44
N SER A 195 -7.57 19.02 5.71
CA SER A 195 -7.68 20.18 6.60
C SER A 195 -6.35 20.90 6.76
N LEU A 196 -6.32 22.19 6.49
CA LEU A 196 -5.14 23.04 6.70
C LEU A 196 -4.79 23.26 8.19
N ALA A 197 -5.78 23.11 9.06
CA ALA A 197 -5.60 23.30 10.50
C ALA A 197 -5.04 22.06 11.20
N TYR A 198 -5.39 20.87 10.71
CA TYR A 198 -5.14 19.61 11.43
C TYR A 198 -4.28 18.61 10.67
N GLY A 199 -4.18 18.75 9.33
CA GLY A 199 -3.36 17.86 8.51
C GLY A 199 -3.96 16.48 8.20
N PHE A 200 -5.24 16.25 8.51
CA PHE A 200 -5.94 15.02 8.14
C PHE A 200 -6.96 15.24 7.03
N VAL A 201 -7.32 14.19 6.32
CA VAL A 201 -8.31 14.20 5.24
C VAL A 201 -9.71 14.27 5.84
N VAL A 202 -10.54 15.17 5.34
CA VAL A 202 -11.95 15.31 5.76
C VAL A 202 -12.92 14.71 4.75
N HIS A 203 -12.50 14.62 3.49
CA HIS A 203 -13.25 13.99 2.41
C HIS A 203 -12.32 13.36 1.39
N LEU A 204 -12.71 12.20 0.88
CA LEU A 204 -11.96 11.47 -0.14
C LEU A 204 -12.94 10.94 -1.19
N GLU A 205 -12.65 11.21 -2.45
CA GLU A 205 -13.24 10.55 -3.61
C GLU A 205 -12.17 9.72 -4.31
N ARG A 206 -12.46 8.46 -4.61
CA ARG A 206 -11.55 7.56 -5.31
C ARG A 206 -12.31 6.83 -6.40
N ALA A 207 -11.71 6.75 -7.57
CA ALA A 207 -12.18 5.92 -8.67
C ALA A 207 -11.06 4.99 -9.11
N THR A 208 -11.34 3.71 -9.25
CA THR A 208 -10.40 2.71 -9.74
C THR A 208 -11.03 1.97 -10.92
N ASP A 209 -10.33 1.96 -12.04
CA ASP A 209 -10.66 1.11 -13.18
C ASP A 209 -9.64 -0.02 -13.21
N TRP A 210 -10.07 -1.25 -13.44
CA TRP A 210 -9.16 -2.37 -13.69
C TRP A 210 -9.68 -3.29 -14.79
N ARG A 211 -8.75 -3.96 -15.42
CA ARG A 211 -9.03 -4.96 -16.42
C ARG A 211 -8.38 -6.27 -15.98
N THR A 212 -9.17 -7.32 -15.94
CA THR A 212 -8.70 -8.66 -15.60
C THR A 212 -7.83 -9.25 -16.70
N GLU A 213 -7.16 -10.35 -16.42
CA GLU A 213 -6.40 -11.11 -17.42
C GLU A 213 -7.29 -11.57 -18.59
N SER A 214 -8.56 -11.90 -18.32
CA SER A 214 -9.56 -12.26 -19.32
C SER A 214 -10.08 -11.07 -20.15
N GLY A 215 -9.66 -9.85 -19.82
CA GLY A 215 -10.08 -8.63 -20.52
C GLY A 215 -11.37 -8.01 -19.97
N GLU A 216 -12.01 -8.58 -18.94
CA GLU A 216 -13.20 -8.02 -18.31
C GLU A 216 -12.88 -6.70 -17.61
N LEU A 217 -13.70 -5.69 -17.86
CA LEU A 217 -13.52 -4.36 -17.28
C LEU A 217 -14.35 -4.22 -16.01
N TRP A 218 -13.70 -3.71 -14.97
CA TRP A 218 -14.30 -3.38 -13.69
C TRP A 218 -14.06 -1.93 -13.33
N LYS A 219 -14.99 -1.37 -12.60
CA LYS A 219 -14.89 -0.03 -12.02
C LYS A 219 -15.29 -0.08 -10.56
N SER A 220 -14.63 0.71 -9.75
CA SER A 220 -15.10 0.99 -8.40
C SER A 220 -15.01 2.47 -8.10
N SER A 221 -15.82 2.89 -7.16
CA SER A 221 -15.76 4.22 -6.56
C SER A 221 -15.86 4.11 -5.05
N LEU A 222 -15.10 4.92 -4.35
CA LEU A 222 -15.16 5.09 -2.91
C LEU A 222 -15.36 6.59 -2.64
N VAL A 223 -16.38 6.91 -1.86
CA VAL A 223 -16.59 8.25 -1.30
C VAL A 223 -16.56 8.10 0.21
N ALA A 224 -15.70 8.84 0.87
CA ALA A 224 -15.53 8.79 2.32
C ALA A 224 -15.58 10.17 2.92
N ASP A 225 -16.37 10.31 3.97
CA ASP A 225 -16.57 11.56 4.70
C ASP A 225 -16.21 11.39 6.17
N LEU A 226 -15.47 12.34 6.72
CA LEU A 226 -15.32 12.47 8.16
C LEU A 226 -16.68 12.93 8.74
N THR A 227 -17.24 12.16 9.67
CA THR A 227 -18.60 12.39 10.16
C THR A 227 -18.72 13.60 11.09
N SER A 228 -17.64 13.90 11.81
CA SER A 228 -17.57 15.01 12.77
C SER A 228 -16.11 15.38 13.04
N MET A 229 -15.89 16.47 13.78
CA MET A 229 -14.59 16.73 14.40
C MET A 229 -14.16 15.50 15.21
N PRO A 230 -12.85 15.20 15.27
CA PRO A 230 -12.35 14.13 16.10
C PRO A 230 -12.90 14.21 17.52
N LEU A 231 -13.42 13.10 18.01
CA LEU A 231 -13.95 13.03 19.37
C LEU A 231 -12.77 12.83 20.32
N THR A 232 -12.63 13.67 21.32
CA THR A 232 -11.68 13.46 22.41
C THR A 232 -12.36 12.59 23.46
N ASN A 233 -11.92 11.35 23.60
CA ASN A 233 -12.41 10.43 24.60
C ASN A 233 -11.99 10.89 26.01
N THR A 234 -12.86 10.67 27.00
CA THR A 234 -12.43 10.77 28.39
C THR A 234 -11.35 9.72 28.68
N MET A 235 -10.59 9.90 29.73
CA MET A 235 -9.54 8.95 30.11
C MET A 235 -10.10 7.52 30.35
N GLU A 236 -11.31 7.42 30.88
CA GLU A 236 -11.97 6.13 31.11
C GLU A 236 -12.38 5.48 29.79
N GLU A 237 -13.08 6.20 28.93
CA GLU A 237 -13.48 5.73 27.60
C GLU A 237 -12.26 5.32 26.77
N PHE A 238 -11.18 6.10 26.82
CA PHE A 238 -9.94 5.78 26.12
C PHE A 238 -9.32 4.46 26.60
N LYS A 239 -9.26 4.26 27.93
CA LYS A 239 -8.75 3.01 28.51
C LYS A 239 -9.59 1.80 28.10
N GLU A 240 -10.91 1.95 28.08
CA GLU A 240 -11.83 0.92 27.66
C GLU A 240 -11.63 0.52 26.20
N ARG A 241 -11.61 1.50 25.29
CA ARG A 241 -11.39 1.27 23.86
C ARG A 241 -10.03 0.63 23.59
N ARG A 242 -8.98 1.18 24.21
CA ARG A 242 -7.62 0.65 24.08
C ARG A 242 -7.53 -0.80 24.57
N HIS A 243 -8.15 -1.11 25.69
CA HIS A 243 -8.17 -2.48 26.23
C HIS A 243 -8.86 -3.44 25.26
N GLU A 244 -10.02 -3.08 24.73
CA GLU A 244 -10.78 -3.91 23.79
C GLU A 244 -10.01 -4.14 22.48
N ILE A 245 -9.34 -3.12 21.93
CA ILE A 245 -8.47 -3.23 20.77
C ILE A 245 -7.32 -4.23 21.02
N LEU A 246 -6.62 -4.10 22.16
CA LEU A 246 -5.47 -4.96 22.46
C LEU A 246 -5.91 -6.42 22.71
N GLU A 247 -7.04 -6.66 23.35
CA GLU A 247 -7.59 -7.99 23.51
C GLU A 247 -8.02 -8.60 22.18
N SER A 248 -8.66 -7.82 21.31
CA SER A 248 -9.02 -8.27 19.97
C SER A 248 -7.79 -8.72 19.18
N ILE A 249 -6.71 -7.96 19.22
CA ILE A 249 -5.46 -8.30 18.55
C ILE A 249 -4.82 -9.55 19.15
N ARG A 250 -4.89 -9.71 20.49
CA ARG A 250 -4.40 -10.91 21.16
C ARG A 250 -5.15 -12.16 20.72
N PHE A 251 -6.49 -12.13 20.73
CA PHE A 251 -7.31 -13.23 20.25
C PHE A 251 -7.11 -13.53 18.77
N ALA A 252 -6.94 -12.50 17.95
CA ALA A 252 -6.66 -12.67 16.53
C ALA A 252 -5.34 -13.40 16.29
N LYS A 253 -4.28 -13.05 17.01
CA LYS A 253 -2.96 -13.71 16.91
C LYS A 253 -3.06 -15.17 17.35
N GLU A 254 -3.77 -15.44 18.42
CA GLU A 254 -3.95 -16.82 18.91
C GLU A 254 -4.75 -17.67 17.93
N LEU A 255 -5.84 -17.14 17.37
CA LEU A 255 -6.59 -17.81 16.31
C LEU A 255 -5.70 -18.10 15.09
N ALA A 256 -4.87 -17.16 14.67
CA ALA A 256 -3.95 -17.38 13.56
C ALA A 256 -2.95 -18.51 13.82
N GLU A 257 -2.44 -18.62 15.05
CA GLU A 257 -1.56 -19.73 15.43
C GLU A 257 -2.28 -21.08 15.40
N LEU A 258 -3.54 -21.12 15.84
CA LEU A 258 -4.37 -22.34 15.78
C LEU A 258 -4.72 -22.75 14.35
N MET A 259 -4.87 -21.80 13.45
CA MET A 259 -5.20 -22.05 12.05
C MET A 259 -4.00 -22.48 11.20
N LYS A 260 -2.76 -22.42 11.73
CA LYS A 260 -1.60 -22.92 10.99
C LYS A 260 -1.72 -24.41 10.72
N PRO A 261 -1.38 -24.89 9.51
CA PRO A 261 -1.46 -26.31 9.19
C PRO A 261 -0.49 -27.08 10.09
N ARG A 262 -1.07 -27.83 11.02
CA ARG A 262 -0.37 -28.71 11.96
C ARG A 262 -1.13 -30.03 11.96
N GLY A 263 -0.74 -30.99 11.15
CA GLY A 263 -1.31 -32.34 11.15
C GLY A 263 -2.81 -32.42 11.49
N GLU A 264 -3.16 -32.82 12.73
CA GLU A 264 -4.56 -32.83 13.21
C GLU A 264 -4.97 -31.46 13.78
N PRO A 265 -6.25 -31.05 13.57
CA PRO A 265 -6.77 -29.80 14.11
C PRO A 265 -6.75 -29.79 15.65
N ASP A 266 -6.28 -28.70 16.25
CA ASP A 266 -6.29 -28.51 17.70
C ASP A 266 -7.66 -28.04 18.21
N PHE A 267 -8.63 -28.96 18.24
CA PHE A 267 -9.98 -28.65 18.73
C PHE A 267 -10.01 -28.10 20.17
N ARG A 268 -9.10 -28.57 21.04
CA ARG A 268 -9.02 -28.07 22.42
C ARG A 268 -8.53 -26.60 22.46
N GLY A 269 -7.62 -26.25 21.60
CA GLY A 269 -7.15 -24.87 21.45
C GLY A 269 -8.29 -23.94 21.03
N TYR A 270 -9.09 -24.34 20.06
CA TYR A 270 -10.27 -23.56 19.64
C TYR A 270 -11.31 -23.44 20.75
N ASP A 271 -11.62 -24.53 21.48
CA ASP A 271 -12.59 -24.50 22.61
C ASP A 271 -12.12 -23.56 23.71
N ASN A 272 -10.84 -23.60 24.07
CA ASN A 272 -10.26 -22.71 25.07
C ASN A 272 -10.33 -21.24 24.65
N LEU A 273 -10.03 -20.97 23.37
CA LEU A 273 -10.10 -19.61 22.83
C LEU A 273 -11.55 -19.09 22.84
N LEU A 274 -12.53 -19.89 22.39
CA LEU A 274 -13.96 -19.55 22.44
C LEU A 274 -14.41 -19.26 23.84
N GLN A 275 -14.07 -20.13 24.82
CA GLN A 275 -14.43 -19.92 26.22
C GLN A 275 -13.88 -18.60 26.79
N ARG A 276 -12.67 -18.20 26.38
CA ARG A 276 -12.08 -16.92 26.80
C ARG A 276 -12.78 -15.75 26.15
N ILE A 277 -13.09 -15.85 24.85
CA ILE A 277 -13.85 -14.82 24.12
C ILE A 277 -15.24 -14.67 24.73
N ASP A 278 -15.95 -15.78 25.04
CA ASP A 278 -17.29 -15.75 25.62
C ASP A 278 -17.31 -15.19 27.05
N ARG A 279 -16.21 -15.36 27.79
CA ARG A 279 -16.04 -14.76 29.11
C ARG A 279 -15.65 -13.28 29.08
N TYR A 280 -15.19 -12.81 27.91
CA TYR A 280 -14.82 -11.44 27.76
C TYR A 280 -16.09 -10.58 27.72
N ILE A 281 -16.27 -9.75 28.75
CA ILE A 281 -17.37 -8.81 28.78
C ILE A 281 -17.00 -7.65 27.90
N SER A 282 -17.53 -7.65 26.65
CA SER A 282 -17.40 -6.51 25.75
C SER A 282 -18.10 -5.31 26.38
N ARG A 283 -17.35 -4.23 26.52
CA ARG A 283 -17.92 -2.94 26.89
C ARG A 283 -18.53 -2.36 25.63
N SER A 284 -19.55 -1.53 25.75
CA SER A 284 -20.27 -0.98 24.61
C SER A 284 -19.43 0.04 23.84
N THR A 285 -18.33 -0.40 23.24
CA THR A 285 -17.47 0.41 22.36
C THR A 285 -17.63 -0.01 20.91
N PRO A 286 -17.28 0.83 19.94
CA PRO A 286 -17.30 0.44 18.53
C PRO A 286 -16.45 -0.80 18.25
N TYR A 287 -15.36 -1.02 18.98
CA TYR A 287 -14.40 -2.11 18.79
C TYR A 287 -14.93 -3.50 19.22
N ALA A 288 -16.08 -3.55 19.91
CA ALA A 288 -16.77 -4.80 20.23
C ALA A 288 -17.07 -5.65 18.98
N ALA A 289 -17.29 -5.02 17.85
CA ALA A 289 -17.52 -5.70 16.58
C ALA A 289 -16.34 -6.60 16.17
N ALA A 290 -15.11 -6.25 16.51
CA ALA A 290 -13.93 -7.07 16.27
C ALA A 290 -13.95 -8.36 17.11
N ILE A 291 -14.33 -8.30 18.38
CA ILE A 291 -14.47 -9.46 19.26
C ILE A 291 -15.55 -10.42 18.75
N GLN A 292 -16.70 -9.88 18.35
CA GLN A 292 -17.80 -10.69 17.79
C GLN A 292 -17.39 -11.37 16.48
N CYS A 293 -16.66 -10.66 15.63
CA CYS A 293 -16.12 -11.22 14.38
C CYS A 293 -15.13 -12.37 14.67
N LEU A 294 -14.25 -12.21 15.65
CA LEU A 294 -13.29 -13.23 16.09
C LEU A 294 -13.97 -14.46 16.65
N ARG A 295 -14.99 -14.28 17.51
CA ARG A 295 -15.79 -15.37 18.03
C ARG A 295 -16.33 -16.27 16.92
N ARG A 296 -17.03 -15.66 15.96
CA ARG A 296 -17.61 -16.38 14.82
C ARG A 296 -16.54 -17.10 13.99
N LYS A 297 -15.42 -16.45 13.69
CA LYS A 297 -14.32 -17.06 12.94
C LYS A 297 -13.72 -18.25 13.67
N THR A 298 -13.58 -18.15 15.00
CA THR A 298 -13.09 -19.25 15.83
C THR A 298 -14.06 -20.43 15.78
N GLU A 299 -15.38 -20.19 15.84
CA GLU A 299 -16.41 -21.22 15.67
C GLU A 299 -16.33 -21.89 14.29
N GLN A 300 -16.22 -21.10 13.23
CA GLN A 300 -16.08 -21.60 11.87
C GLN A 300 -14.82 -22.47 11.71
N ALA A 301 -13.67 -21.97 12.18
CA ALA A 301 -12.42 -22.72 12.12
C ALA A 301 -12.48 -24.03 12.91
N ARG A 302 -13.08 -24.02 14.12
CA ARG A 302 -13.34 -25.20 14.94
C ARG A 302 -14.19 -26.24 14.21
N ASN A 303 -15.21 -25.81 13.48
CA ASN A 303 -16.11 -26.69 12.74
C ASN A 303 -15.49 -27.16 11.40
N GLY A 304 -14.27 -26.78 11.08
CA GLY A 304 -13.63 -27.08 9.80
C GLY A 304 -14.25 -26.30 8.63
N GLU A 305 -15.10 -25.34 8.92
CA GLU A 305 -15.61 -24.44 7.92
C GLU A 305 -14.47 -23.54 7.48
N ARG A 306 -14.12 -23.60 6.21
CA ARG A 306 -13.27 -22.54 5.65
C ARG A 306 -14.07 -21.25 5.79
N PRO A 307 -13.50 -20.19 6.45
CA PRO A 307 -14.12 -18.89 6.39
C PRO A 307 -14.40 -18.63 4.89
N PRO A 308 -15.61 -18.11 4.54
CA PRO A 308 -15.86 -17.73 3.17
C PRO A 308 -14.64 -16.96 2.72
N GLU A 309 -13.96 -17.45 1.68
CA GLU A 309 -12.88 -16.67 1.07
C GLU A 309 -13.46 -15.27 0.97
N PRO A 310 -12.84 -14.24 1.52
CA PRO A 310 -13.32 -12.90 1.30
C PRO A 310 -13.61 -12.88 -0.19
N LEU A 311 -14.74 -12.29 -0.62
CA LEU A 311 -15.01 -12.04 -2.03
C LEU A 311 -13.87 -11.13 -2.52
N VAL A 312 -12.71 -11.73 -2.58
CA VAL A 312 -11.60 -11.26 -3.35
C VAL A 312 -12.16 -11.36 -4.73
N VAL A 313 -12.67 -10.27 -5.25
CA VAL A 313 -12.52 -10.07 -6.66
C VAL A 313 -11.01 -10.22 -6.79
N ARG A 314 -10.58 -11.41 -7.20
CA ARG A 314 -9.18 -11.67 -7.51
C ARG A 314 -8.88 -10.65 -8.58
N THR A 315 -8.30 -9.54 -8.15
CA THR A 315 -7.83 -8.51 -9.07
C THR A 315 -6.63 -9.03 -9.86
N GLY A 316 -6.42 -10.37 -9.88
CA GLY A 316 -5.26 -11.02 -10.47
C GLY A 316 -3.94 -10.68 -9.74
N MET A 317 -4.04 -9.85 -8.72
CA MET A 317 -2.96 -9.60 -7.78
C MET A 317 -3.28 -10.34 -6.48
N ASP A 318 -3.25 -11.66 -6.51
CA ASP A 318 -2.71 -12.36 -5.36
C ASP A 318 -1.38 -11.64 -5.06
N PRO A 319 -1.07 -11.25 -3.82
CA PRO A 319 0.28 -10.82 -3.48
C PRO A 319 1.16 -11.90 -4.11
N ALA A 320 1.93 -11.52 -5.13
CA ALA A 320 2.58 -12.50 -5.98
C ALA A 320 3.23 -13.48 -5.04
N LYS A 321 2.83 -14.75 -5.10
CA LYS A 321 3.42 -15.78 -4.23
C LYS A 321 4.91 -15.50 -4.26
N PRO A 322 5.57 -15.35 -3.10
CA PRO A 322 6.99 -15.07 -3.12
C PRO A 322 7.64 -16.07 -4.07
N ILE A 323 8.28 -15.57 -5.11
CA ILE A 323 8.97 -16.45 -6.02
C ILE A 323 10.06 -17.17 -5.22
N GLU A 324 10.11 -18.47 -5.36
CA GLU A 324 11.04 -19.34 -4.65
C GLU A 324 12.13 -19.84 -5.61
N ASP A 325 13.24 -20.33 -5.05
CA ASP A 325 14.28 -20.98 -5.82
C ASP A 325 13.67 -22.18 -6.58
N GLY A 326 14.02 -22.34 -7.85
CA GLY A 326 13.48 -23.35 -8.74
C GLY A 326 12.22 -22.96 -9.51
N GLU A 327 11.63 -21.79 -9.26
CA GLU A 327 10.49 -21.29 -10.02
C GLU A 327 10.93 -20.48 -11.26
N THR A 328 10.12 -20.50 -12.31
CA THR A 328 10.40 -19.70 -13.51
C THR A 328 10.14 -18.22 -13.23
N ALA A 329 11.11 -17.38 -13.56
CA ALA A 329 10.98 -15.93 -13.42
C ALA A 329 9.80 -15.40 -14.26
N PRO A 330 8.99 -14.48 -13.70
CA PRO A 330 7.89 -13.87 -14.42
C PRO A 330 8.41 -13.06 -15.62
N ASP A 331 7.69 -13.10 -16.73
CA ASP A 331 8.00 -12.27 -17.88
C ASP A 331 7.67 -10.82 -17.59
N PHE A 332 8.63 -9.92 -17.83
CA PHE A 332 8.42 -8.48 -17.70
C PHE A 332 9.14 -7.69 -18.78
N VAL A 333 8.72 -6.44 -18.93
CA VAL A 333 9.34 -5.44 -19.79
C VAL A 333 9.73 -4.24 -18.93
N ALA A 334 10.98 -3.79 -19.02
CA ALA A 334 11.47 -2.65 -18.27
C ALA A 334 12.07 -1.58 -19.18
N SER A 335 11.73 -0.31 -18.94
CA SER A 335 12.26 0.82 -19.68
C SER A 335 13.70 1.14 -19.27
N ASN A 336 14.54 1.51 -20.23
CA ASN A 336 15.92 1.92 -19.95
C ASN A 336 15.97 3.41 -19.59
N PHE A 337 16.55 3.77 -18.44
CA PHE A 337 16.70 5.16 -18.02
C PHE A 337 17.61 6.00 -18.91
N ALA A 338 18.53 5.38 -19.65
CA ALA A 338 19.37 6.07 -20.61
C ALA A 338 18.71 6.26 -21.98
N GLY A 339 17.47 5.82 -22.16
CA GLY A 339 16.81 5.69 -23.46
C GLY A 339 17.29 4.45 -24.23
N GLY A 340 16.63 4.15 -25.35
CA GLY A 340 16.92 2.97 -26.16
C GLY A 340 15.93 1.83 -25.96
N ALA A 341 16.36 0.61 -26.32
CA ALA A 341 15.48 -0.55 -26.28
C ALA A 341 15.06 -0.94 -24.83
N ALA A 342 13.79 -1.25 -24.69
CA ALA A 342 13.27 -1.80 -23.44
C ALA A 342 13.82 -3.23 -23.24
N LEU A 343 14.10 -3.58 -21.98
CA LEU A 343 14.48 -4.92 -21.58
C LEU A 343 13.25 -5.82 -21.62
N LYS A 344 13.38 -6.97 -22.25
CA LYS A 344 12.43 -8.09 -22.14
C LYS A 344 13.15 -9.26 -21.54
N ILE A 345 12.73 -9.73 -20.36
CA ILE A 345 13.44 -10.79 -19.62
C ILE A 345 13.59 -12.07 -20.44
N ASN A 346 12.58 -12.45 -21.22
CA ASN A 346 12.62 -13.64 -22.07
C ASN A 346 13.70 -13.59 -23.18
N GLN A 347 14.19 -12.41 -23.56
CA GLN A 347 15.28 -12.23 -24.51
C GLN A 347 16.67 -12.52 -23.91
N LEU A 348 16.77 -12.65 -22.60
CA LEU A 348 18.00 -12.94 -21.88
C LEU A 348 18.26 -14.45 -21.70
N ARG A 349 17.28 -15.29 -22.06
CA ARG A 349 17.44 -16.75 -21.98
C ARG A 349 18.65 -17.22 -22.81
N GLY A 350 19.27 -18.31 -22.38
CA GLY A 350 20.49 -18.86 -22.94
C GLY A 350 21.76 -18.47 -22.20
N ARG A 351 21.69 -17.53 -21.28
CA ARG A 351 22.77 -17.16 -20.35
C ARG A 351 22.21 -16.90 -18.96
N PRO A 352 22.98 -17.15 -17.89
CA PRO A 352 22.60 -16.75 -16.55
C PRO A 352 22.37 -15.23 -16.47
N VAL A 353 21.41 -14.83 -15.63
CA VAL A 353 21.04 -13.41 -15.46
C VAL A 353 21.13 -13.06 -13.97
N VAL A 354 21.77 -11.95 -13.66
CA VAL A 354 21.74 -11.36 -12.30
C VAL A 354 20.91 -10.09 -12.35
N LEU A 355 19.75 -10.10 -11.70
CA LEU A 355 18.89 -8.94 -11.51
C LEU A 355 19.21 -8.30 -10.16
N VAL A 356 19.52 -7.02 -10.15
CA VAL A 356 19.86 -6.28 -8.93
C VAL A 356 18.89 -5.13 -8.76
N PHE A 357 17.91 -5.32 -7.88
CA PHE A 357 16.96 -4.29 -7.52
C PHE A 357 17.55 -3.37 -6.44
N PHE A 358 17.54 -2.09 -6.68
CA PHE A 358 18.09 -1.11 -5.76
C PHE A 358 17.28 0.19 -5.75
N LYS A 359 17.35 0.89 -4.63
CA LYS A 359 16.73 2.20 -4.45
C LYS A 359 17.83 3.28 -4.64
N PRO A 360 17.75 4.13 -5.68
CA PRO A 360 18.78 5.14 -5.95
C PRO A 360 19.10 6.07 -4.79
N SER A 361 18.08 6.41 -3.98
CA SER A 361 18.24 7.24 -2.77
C SER A 361 18.88 6.51 -1.58
N SER A 362 19.05 5.18 -1.66
CA SER A 362 19.59 4.38 -0.56
C SER A 362 21.13 4.49 -0.46
N ARG A 363 21.65 4.56 0.79
CA ARG A 363 23.09 4.46 1.05
C ARG A 363 23.72 3.15 0.58
N LEU A 364 22.92 2.10 0.39
CA LEU A 364 23.36 0.80 -0.10
C LEU A 364 23.47 0.73 -1.62
N ALA A 365 22.92 1.69 -2.37
CA ALA A 365 22.99 1.70 -3.83
C ALA A 365 24.44 1.66 -4.34
N THR A 366 25.28 2.54 -3.81
CA THR A 366 26.69 2.64 -4.21
C THR A 366 27.50 1.35 -3.97
N PRO A 367 27.53 0.74 -2.78
CA PRO A 367 28.30 -0.48 -2.55
C PRO A 367 27.77 -1.66 -3.38
N VAL A 368 26.45 -1.80 -3.55
CA VAL A 368 25.84 -2.86 -4.34
C VAL A 368 26.22 -2.73 -5.81
N LEU A 369 26.07 -1.56 -6.41
CA LEU A 369 26.37 -1.35 -7.84
C LEU A 369 27.88 -1.48 -8.13
N LYS A 370 28.76 -1.02 -7.23
CA LYS A 370 30.21 -1.23 -7.34
C LYS A 370 30.57 -2.71 -7.33
N TYR A 371 29.96 -3.44 -6.42
CA TYR A 371 30.19 -4.88 -6.33
C TYR A 371 29.73 -5.60 -7.61
N VAL A 372 28.50 -5.29 -8.05
CA VAL A 372 27.96 -5.87 -9.28
C VAL A 372 28.91 -5.60 -10.46
N GLN A 373 29.41 -4.39 -10.59
CA GLN A 373 30.38 -4.06 -11.65
C GLN A 373 31.68 -4.85 -11.53
N ALA A 374 32.21 -5.01 -10.31
CA ALA A 374 33.44 -5.78 -10.09
C ALA A 374 33.24 -7.27 -10.39
N THR A 375 32.12 -7.85 -9.98
CA THR A 375 31.77 -9.27 -10.19
C THR A 375 31.57 -9.59 -11.67
N MET A 376 31.16 -8.64 -12.48
CA MET A 376 30.89 -8.83 -13.90
C MET A 376 32.15 -8.99 -14.74
N SER A 377 33.22 -8.30 -14.38
CA SER A 377 34.46 -8.28 -15.15
C SER A 377 35.01 -9.68 -15.45
N PRO A 378 35.04 -10.65 -14.53
CA PRO A 378 35.57 -11.99 -14.78
C PRO A 378 34.73 -12.86 -15.72
N TYR A 379 33.43 -12.59 -15.84
CA TYR A 379 32.53 -13.45 -16.65
C TYR A 379 32.44 -13.10 -18.11
N GLY A 380 33.01 -11.94 -18.55
CA GLY A 380 33.27 -11.61 -19.95
C GLY A 380 32.08 -11.77 -20.90
N GLY A 381 30.88 -11.35 -20.50
CA GLY A 381 29.66 -11.46 -21.31
C GLY A 381 28.97 -12.83 -21.28
N ARG A 382 29.47 -13.80 -20.51
CA ARG A 382 28.80 -15.09 -20.29
C ARG A 382 27.60 -15.00 -19.35
N VAL A 383 27.48 -13.90 -18.61
CA VAL A 383 26.39 -13.59 -17.66
C VAL A 383 25.80 -12.24 -18.02
N HIS A 384 24.48 -12.13 -18.03
CA HIS A 384 23.79 -10.84 -18.11
C HIS A 384 23.63 -10.25 -16.73
N VAL A 385 24.01 -8.96 -16.56
CA VAL A 385 23.71 -8.23 -15.32
C VAL A 385 22.87 -7.03 -15.64
N ILE A 386 21.79 -6.93 -14.89
CA ILE A 386 20.77 -5.94 -15.09
C ILE A 386 20.56 -5.23 -13.75
N ALA A 387 20.83 -3.94 -13.72
CA ALA A 387 20.48 -3.08 -12.59
C ALA A 387 19.06 -2.55 -12.76
N MET A 388 18.25 -2.74 -11.74
CA MET A 388 16.82 -2.42 -11.71
C MET A 388 16.56 -1.36 -10.62
N ALA A 389 16.41 -0.10 -11.02
CA ALA A 389 16.09 0.97 -10.08
C ALA A 389 14.60 0.95 -9.75
N VAL A 390 14.26 0.95 -8.45
CA VAL A 390 12.87 0.88 -7.96
C VAL A 390 12.29 2.26 -7.62
N GLU A 391 13.01 3.32 -7.94
CA GLU A 391 12.55 4.71 -7.87
C GLU A 391 12.81 5.39 -9.21
N ASN A 392 11.83 6.13 -9.68
CA ASN A 392 11.94 6.90 -10.93
C ASN A 392 12.61 8.27 -10.67
N ASP A 393 13.81 8.25 -10.07
CA ASP A 393 14.66 9.44 -9.89
C ASP A 393 15.78 9.44 -10.94
N SER A 394 15.46 9.95 -12.11
CA SER A 394 16.40 10.05 -13.23
C SER A 394 17.66 10.85 -12.89
N THR A 395 17.56 11.83 -11.99
CA THR A 395 18.69 12.66 -11.56
C THR A 395 19.65 11.86 -10.68
N ALA A 396 19.12 11.16 -9.67
CA ALA A 396 19.92 10.29 -8.81
C ALA A 396 20.55 9.13 -9.59
N ILE A 397 19.82 8.54 -10.52
CA ILE A 397 20.31 7.47 -11.40
C ILE A 397 21.44 7.98 -12.31
N ALA A 398 21.28 9.13 -12.95
CA ALA A 398 22.32 9.73 -13.79
C ALA A 398 23.58 10.05 -12.96
N LYS A 399 23.41 10.57 -11.75
CA LYS A 399 24.52 10.86 -10.82
C LYS A 399 25.26 9.57 -10.45
N LEU A 400 24.56 8.53 -9.99
CA LEU A 400 25.15 7.23 -9.65
C LEU A 400 25.90 6.63 -10.84
N ARG A 401 25.30 6.66 -12.03
CA ARG A 401 25.92 6.16 -13.25
C ARG A 401 27.23 6.86 -13.58
N SER A 402 27.24 8.20 -13.46
CA SER A 402 28.43 9.03 -13.73
C SER A 402 29.53 8.81 -12.69
N GLU A 403 29.17 8.87 -11.38
CA GLU A 403 30.13 8.73 -10.28
C GLU A 403 30.78 7.33 -10.23
N LEU A 404 30.00 6.29 -10.49
CA LEU A 404 30.46 4.91 -10.47
C LEU A 404 31.01 4.42 -11.82
N LYS A 405 30.89 5.22 -12.88
CA LYS A 405 31.26 4.85 -14.25
C LYS A 405 30.67 3.51 -14.67
N LEU A 406 29.36 3.30 -14.38
CA LEU A 406 28.70 2.03 -14.64
C LEU A 406 28.66 1.70 -16.14
N GLN A 407 29.12 0.49 -16.47
CA GLN A 407 29.18 0.00 -17.85
C GLN A 407 27.98 -0.86 -18.24
N PHE A 408 27.05 -1.10 -17.31
CA PHE A 408 25.82 -1.82 -17.57
C PHE A 408 24.60 -0.89 -17.54
N PRO A 409 23.51 -1.25 -18.25
CA PRO A 409 22.31 -0.45 -18.29
C PRO A 409 21.55 -0.51 -16.97
N ILE A 410 20.83 0.58 -16.64
CA ILE A 410 19.89 0.66 -15.52
C ILE A 410 18.50 0.78 -16.11
N TYR A 411 17.61 -0.10 -15.65
CA TYR A 411 16.23 -0.17 -16.06
C TYR A 411 15.28 0.20 -14.94
N ASP A 412 14.05 0.59 -15.28
CA ASP A 412 12.96 0.75 -14.33
C ASP A 412 12.55 -0.62 -13.78
N GLY A 413 12.86 -0.83 -12.51
CA GLY A 413 12.64 -2.09 -11.80
C GLY A 413 11.38 -2.11 -10.95
N GLN A 414 10.61 -1.03 -10.88
CA GLN A 414 9.50 -0.91 -9.93
C GLN A 414 8.44 -1.99 -10.15
N ALA A 415 7.94 -2.12 -11.38
CA ALA A 415 6.95 -3.14 -11.71
C ALA A 415 7.53 -4.56 -11.61
N ALA A 416 8.80 -4.76 -12.06
CA ALA A 416 9.46 -6.05 -11.99
C ALA A 416 9.67 -6.52 -10.55
N LEU A 417 10.08 -5.64 -9.62
CA LEU A 417 10.23 -6.01 -8.21
C LEU A 417 8.94 -6.56 -7.60
N ALA A 418 7.82 -5.93 -7.89
CA ALA A 418 6.51 -6.39 -7.43
C ALA A 418 6.17 -7.79 -7.97
N MET A 419 6.52 -8.10 -9.22
CA MET A 419 6.29 -9.43 -9.82
C MET A 419 7.13 -10.54 -9.16
N PHE A 420 8.27 -10.20 -8.58
CA PHE A 420 9.06 -11.11 -7.76
C PHE A 420 8.64 -11.11 -6.29
N ALA A 421 7.46 -10.56 -5.95
CA ALA A 421 6.98 -10.36 -4.58
C ALA A 421 8.01 -9.66 -3.68
N GLY A 422 8.79 -8.76 -4.26
CA GLY A 422 9.81 -8.02 -3.55
C GLY A 422 9.26 -6.77 -2.90
N HIS A 423 9.49 -6.62 -1.58
CA HIS A 423 9.09 -5.42 -0.82
C HIS A 423 10.30 -4.66 -0.27
N SER A 424 11.51 -5.21 -0.41
CA SER A 424 12.73 -4.61 0.15
C SER A 424 13.86 -4.55 -0.87
N THR A 425 14.69 -3.54 -0.75
CA THR A 425 15.91 -3.34 -1.54
C THR A 425 17.10 -3.06 -0.64
N PRO A 426 18.33 -3.43 -1.04
CA PRO A 426 18.68 -4.18 -2.26
C PRO A 426 18.13 -5.60 -2.26
N ARG A 427 17.82 -6.11 -3.46
CA ARG A 427 17.47 -7.51 -3.67
C ARG A 427 18.20 -8.00 -4.92
N THR A 428 18.85 -9.14 -4.80
CA THR A 428 19.56 -9.77 -5.92
C THR A 428 18.91 -11.10 -6.25
N ILE A 429 18.62 -11.31 -7.53
CA ILE A 429 18.03 -12.56 -8.02
C ILE A 429 18.93 -13.09 -9.13
N VAL A 430 19.34 -14.33 -9.00
CA VAL A 430 20.12 -15.04 -10.03
C VAL A 430 19.20 -15.99 -10.76
N LEU A 431 19.18 -15.90 -12.08
CA LEU A 431 18.43 -16.79 -12.96
C LEU A 431 19.41 -17.66 -13.75
N ASP A 432 19.04 -18.91 -13.94
CA ASP A 432 19.76 -19.81 -14.82
C ASP A 432 19.56 -19.50 -16.32
N LYS A 433 20.15 -20.32 -17.20
CA LYS A 433 20.06 -20.18 -18.67
C LYS A 433 18.62 -20.32 -19.20
N THR A 434 17.72 -20.97 -18.44
CA THR A 434 16.32 -21.20 -18.82
C THR A 434 15.39 -20.07 -18.33
N GLY A 435 15.88 -19.22 -17.42
CA GLY A 435 15.11 -18.17 -16.76
C GLY A 435 14.47 -18.66 -15.46
N THR A 436 14.95 -19.77 -14.90
CA THR A 436 14.54 -20.28 -13.59
C THR A 436 15.35 -19.58 -12.50
N VAL A 437 14.70 -19.27 -11.38
CA VAL A 437 15.33 -18.64 -10.21
C VAL A 437 16.22 -19.67 -9.52
N ASP A 438 17.48 -19.35 -9.39
CA ASP A 438 18.49 -20.22 -8.77
C ASP A 438 18.92 -19.70 -7.38
N LEU A 439 18.89 -18.37 -7.18
CA LEU A 439 19.24 -17.75 -5.91
C LEU A 439 18.50 -16.44 -5.70
N ILE A 440 17.97 -16.22 -4.50
CA ILE A 440 17.39 -14.96 -4.06
C ILE A 440 18.09 -14.45 -2.80
N LEU A 441 18.64 -13.25 -2.85
CA LEU A 441 19.26 -12.59 -1.72
C LEU A 441 18.50 -11.33 -1.33
N HIS A 442 18.23 -11.17 -0.03
CA HIS A 442 17.52 -10.03 0.55
C HIS A 442 18.46 -9.14 1.34
N GLY A 443 18.48 -7.85 1.03
CA GLY A 443 19.35 -6.87 1.67
C GLY A 443 20.76 -6.88 1.08
N TRP A 444 21.76 -6.56 1.91
CA TRP A 444 23.18 -6.53 1.53
C TRP A 444 24.04 -6.75 2.76
N ASN A 445 24.89 -7.77 2.72
CA ASN A 445 25.91 -8.05 3.75
C ASN A 445 27.21 -8.51 3.10
N GLY A 446 28.26 -8.73 3.93
CA GLY A 446 29.59 -9.11 3.47
C GLY A 446 29.69 -10.52 2.86
N GLU A 447 28.72 -11.40 3.05
CA GLU A 447 28.70 -12.79 2.55
C GLU A 447 28.08 -12.90 1.15
N PHE A 448 27.25 -11.93 0.77
CA PHE A 448 26.55 -11.95 -0.53
C PHE A 448 27.50 -12.01 -1.73
N PRO A 449 28.64 -11.33 -1.73
CA PRO A 449 29.64 -11.49 -2.78
C PRO A 449 30.03 -12.93 -3.07
N GLU A 450 30.34 -13.68 -2.04
CA GLU A 450 30.78 -15.07 -2.17
C GLU A 450 29.64 -15.98 -2.62
N LEU A 451 28.43 -15.77 -2.09
CA LEU A 451 27.25 -16.54 -2.47
C LEU A 451 26.92 -16.37 -3.95
N ILE A 452 26.89 -15.13 -4.45
CA ILE A 452 26.62 -14.85 -5.86
C ILE A 452 27.73 -15.45 -6.74
N HIS A 453 28.99 -15.31 -6.35
CA HIS A 453 30.12 -15.82 -7.11
C HIS A 453 30.08 -17.36 -7.21
N LYS A 454 29.84 -18.04 -6.09
CA LYS A 454 29.70 -19.50 -6.03
C LYS A 454 28.59 -20.00 -6.95
N GLU A 455 27.45 -19.30 -6.95
CA GLU A 455 26.31 -19.69 -7.78
C GLU A 455 26.59 -19.44 -9.28
N LEU A 456 27.18 -18.31 -9.62
CA LEU A 456 27.54 -18.00 -11.02
C LEU A 456 28.57 -19.00 -11.59
N ILE A 457 29.51 -19.50 -10.80
CA ILE A 457 30.45 -20.54 -11.24
C ILE A 457 29.68 -21.78 -11.73
N LYS A 458 28.74 -22.29 -10.92
CA LYS A 458 27.92 -23.46 -11.29
C LYS A 458 27.10 -23.24 -12.57
N LEU A 459 26.59 -22.04 -12.77
CA LEU A 459 25.72 -21.74 -13.91
C LEU A 459 26.47 -21.47 -15.21
N VAL A 460 27.76 -21.12 -15.13
CA VAL A 460 28.59 -20.78 -16.30
C VAL A 460 29.40 -21.99 -16.79
N GLU A 461 29.72 -22.93 -15.91
CA GLU A 461 30.26 -24.24 -16.27
C GLU A 461 29.22 -25.08 -17.01
#